data_7dae1b05a3f5b0fdad4494b3bf51dc57
#
_entry.id   7dae1b05a3f5b0fdad4494b3bf51dc57
#
_cell.length_a   1.000
_cell.length_b   1.000
_cell.length_c   1.000
_cell.angle_alpha   90.00
_cell.angle_beta   90.00
_cell.angle_gamma   90.00
#
_symmetry.space_group_name_H-M   'P 1'
#
loop_
_entity.id
_entity.type
_entity.pdbx_description
1 polymer ?
#
loop_
_entity_poly.entity_id
_entity_poly.type
_entity_poly.pdbx_seq_one_letter_code
_entity_poly.pdbx_strand_id
1 'polypeptide(L)'
;MSKSKNPETIALHGGEYRSDPATTAVAVPIYRTTSYQFNNTGHAANLFALKEFGNIYTRIMNPTNDVLEKRVAAIENGLACVTVGSGQAASTFAILNVCQSGDNFVSSTDLYGGCLLYTSPSPRD
;
A
#
# COMPACT_ATOMS: atom_id res chain seq x y z
N MET A 1 4.21 11.89 16.87
CA MET A 1 4.27 10.43 16.70
C MET A 1 4.06 9.76 18.03
N SER A 2 3.19 8.76 18.07
CA SER A 2 3.08 7.94 19.28
C SER A 2 4.34 7.09 19.40
N LYS A 3 5.04 7.23 20.56
CA LYS A 3 6.18 6.37 20.91
C LYS A 3 5.71 5.08 21.60
N SER A 4 4.40 4.83 21.61
CA SER A 4 3.84 3.64 22.24
C SER A 4 4.31 2.39 21.51
N LYS A 5 4.59 1.33 22.29
CA LYS A 5 4.83 -0.02 21.80
C LYS A 5 3.57 -0.89 21.84
N ASN A 6 2.46 -0.33 22.29
CA ASN A 6 1.19 -1.03 22.37
C ASN A 6 0.53 -1.09 20.99
N PRO A 7 0.23 -2.29 20.44
CA PRO A 7 -0.33 -2.46 19.12
C PRO A 7 -1.65 -1.71 18.90
N GLU A 8 -2.53 -1.67 19.89
CA GLU A 8 -3.80 -0.96 19.77
C GLU A 8 -3.61 0.55 19.64
N THR A 9 -2.62 1.10 20.35
CA THR A 9 -2.27 2.52 20.25
C THR A 9 -1.63 2.82 18.89
N ILE A 10 -0.79 1.93 18.39
CA ILE A 10 -0.17 2.08 17.06
C ILE A 10 -1.25 2.01 15.97
N ALA A 11 -2.19 1.09 16.07
CA ALA A 11 -3.29 0.96 15.12
C ALA A 11 -4.14 2.23 14.98
N LEU A 12 -4.28 2.99 16.06
CA LEU A 12 -5.04 4.24 16.07
C LEU A 12 -4.19 5.47 15.70
N HIS A 13 -2.96 5.53 16.15
CA HIS A 13 -2.14 6.75 16.14
C HIS A 13 -0.77 6.60 15.49
N GLY A 14 -0.43 5.40 14.99
CA GLY A 14 0.84 5.13 14.34
C GLY A 14 0.91 5.63 12.90
N GLY A 15 2.08 5.42 12.27
CA GLY A 15 2.28 5.66 10.85
C GLY A 15 2.46 7.12 10.45
N GLU A 16 3.04 7.94 11.32
CA GLU A 16 3.35 9.36 11.04
C GLU A 16 2.14 10.23 10.63
N TYR A 17 0.95 9.68 10.72
CA TYR A 17 -0.24 10.41 10.35
C TYR A 17 -0.59 11.47 11.41
N ARG A 18 -0.93 12.67 10.94
CA ARG A 18 -1.42 13.78 11.76
C ARG A 18 -2.85 14.11 11.35
N SER A 19 -3.51 14.92 12.18
CA SER A 19 -4.82 15.48 11.82
C SER A 19 -4.78 16.16 10.44
N ASP A 20 -5.90 16.14 9.75
CA ASP A 20 -6.04 16.78 8.44
C ASP A 20 -5.66 18.28 8.52
N PRO A 21 -4.70 18.76 7.74
CA PRO A 21 -4.24 20.15 7.84
C PRO A 21 -5.28 21.17 7.38
N ALA A 22 -6.24 20.77 6.56
CA ALA A 22 -7.27 21.67 6.04
C ALA A 22 -8.41 21.88 7.04
N THR A 23 -8.83 20.83 7.75
CA THR A 23 -10.00 20.85 8.65
C THR A 23 -9.64 20.64 10.10
N THR A 24 -8.38 20.28 10.40
CA THR A 24 -7.91 19.84 11.72
C THR A 24 -8.65 18.61 12.29
N ALA A 25 -9.36 17.86 11.45
CA ALA A 25 -10.03 16.63 11.84
C ALA A 25 -9.02 15.60 12.34
N VAL A 26 -9.31 15.02 13.51
CA VAL A 26 -8.46 13.98 14.09
C VAL A 26 -8.54 12.67 13.31
N ALA A 27 -9.74 12.32 12.83
CA ALA A 27 -9.94 11.20 11.92
C ALA A 27 -9.55 11.59 10.50
N VAL A 28 -8.93 10.65 9.78
CA VAL A 28 -8.57 10.86 8.38
C VAL A 28 -9.83 10.99 7.53
N PRO A 29 -9.98 12.06 6.74
CA PRO A 29 -11.06 12.15 5.77
C PRO A 29 -11.01 11.01 4.74
N ILE A 30 -12.18 10.57 4.26
CA ILE A 30 -12.28 9.60 3.18
C ILE A 30 -12.23 10.35 1.84
N TYR A 31 -11.15 10.17 1.11
CA TYR A 31 -10.93 10.82 -0.20
C TYR A 31 -11.53 9.97 -1.33
N ARG A 32 -12.80 10.20 -1.65
CA ARG A 32 -13.52 9.52 -2.74
C ARG A 32 -13.32 10.24 -4.07
N THR A 33 -12.10 10.20 -4.58
CA THR A 33 -11.74 10.80 -5.86
C THR A 33 -10.86 9.86 -6.68
N THR A 34 -10.90 9.97 -8.00
CA THR A 34 -10.01 9.25 -8.90
C THR A 34 -8.74 10.02 -9.21
N SER A 35 -8.84 11.32 -9.38
CA SER A 35 -7.73 12.18 -9.82
C SER A 35 -7.58 13.39 -8.93
N TYR A 36 -6.43 14.01 -9.02
CA TYR A 36 -6.06 15.20 -8.27
C TYR A 36 -5.67 16.32 -9.23
N GLN A 37 -5.98 17.53 -8.84
CA GLN A 37 -5.67 18.71 -9.64
C GLN A 37 -4.23 19.14 -9.41
N PHE A 38 -3.52 19.46 -10.50
CA PHE A 38 -2.17 20.02 -10.44
C PHE A 38 -2.24 21.55 -10.38
N ASN A 39 -1.28 22.15 -9.70
CA ASN A 39 -1.16 23.60 -9.61
C ASN A 39 -0.83 24.23 -10.99
N ASN A 40 0.04 23.56 -11.74
CA ASN A 40 0.47 23.95 -13.09
C ASN A 40 1.18 22.77 -13.77
N THR A 41 1.58 22.94 -15.02
CA THR A 41 2.26 21.92 -15.83
C THR A 41 3.62 21.51 -15.22
N GLY A 42 4.36 22.45 -14.62
CA GLY A 42 5.63 22.16 -13.96
C GLY A 42 5.46 21.26 -12.74
N HIS A 43 4.45 21.53 -11.89
CA HIS A 43 4.09 20.69 -10.77
C HIS A 43 3.72 19.27 -11.25
N ALA A 44 2.89 19.15 -12.29
CA ALA A 44 2.56 17.85 -12.89
C ALA A 44 3.82 17.09 -13.33
N ALA A 45 4.71 17.75 -14.09
CA ALA A 45 5.94 17.14 -14.56
C ALA A 45 6.84 16.65 -13.40
N ASN A 46 6.94 17.41 -12.32
CA ASN A 46 7.72 17.03 -11.14
C ASN A 46 7.14 15.79 -10.44
N LEU A 47 5.81 15.72 -10.28
CA LEU A 47 5.14 14.57 -9.69
C LEU A 47 5.34 13.30 -10.53
N PHE A 48 5.15 13.38 -11.84
CA PHE A 48 5.37 12.23 -12.74
C PHE A 48 6.84 11.81 -12.84
N ALA A 49 7.76 12.74 -12.67
CA ALA A 49 9.20 12.46 -12.63
C ALA A 49 9.68 12.00 -11.23
N LEU A 50 8.80 11.86 -10.24
CA LEU A 50 9.10 11.53 -8.84
C LEU A 50 10.11 12.48 -8.18
N LYS A 51 10.17 13.72 -8.64
CA LYS A 51 10.99 14.81 -8.05
C LYS A 51 10.27 15.50 -6.90
N GLU A 52 8.97 15.34 -6.83
CA GLU A 52 8.10 15.88 -5.79
C GLU A 52 7.10 14.82 -5.38
N PHE A 53 6.76 14.76 -4.09
CA PHE A 53 5.75 13.85 -3.59
C PHE A 53 4.37 14.52 -3.59
N GLY A 54 3.35 13.81 -4.04
CA GLY A 54 1.98 14.31 -4.04
C GLY A 54 1.01 13.33 -4.70
N ASN A 55 -0.26 13.69 -4.67
CA ASN A 55 -1.31 12.85 -5.20
C ASN A 55 -1.50 13.11 -6.70
N ILE A 56 -1.55 12.05 -7.49
CA ILE A 56 -1.76 12.09 -8.94
C ILE A 56 -3.08 11.42 -9.30
N TYR A 57 -3.21 10.15 -8.93
CA TYR A 57 -4.33 9.30 -9.30
C TYR A 57 -4.53 8.19 -8.27
N THR A 58 -5.78 7.95 -7.86
CA THR A 58 -6.11 7.05 -6.73
C THR A 58 -5.60 5.62 -6.90
N ARG A 59 -5.51 5.08 -8.12
CA ARG A 59 -4.93 3.74 -8.34
C ARG A 59 -3.47 3.66 -7.93
N ILE A 60 -2.74 4.78 -7.98
CA ILE A 60 -1.31 4.84 -7.63
C ILE A 60 -1.16 5.26 -6.17
N MET A 61 -1.88 6.29 -5.74
CA MET A 61 -1.84 6.84 -4.39
C MET A 61 -3.15 7.53 -4.02
N ASN A 62 -3.56 7.36 -2.76
CA ASN A 62 -4.70 8.05 -2.18
C ASN A 62 -4.43 8.27 -0.68
N PRO A 63 -4.70 9.45 -0.12
CA PRO A 63 -4.46 9.72 1.30
C PRO A 63 -5.15 8.75 2.25
N THR A 64 -6.31 8.22 1.87
CA THR A 64 -7.04 7.22 2.68
C THR A 64 -6.27 5.90 2.73
N ASN A 65 -5.72 5.43 1.60
CA ASN A 65 -4.90 4.22 1.55
C ASN A 65 -3.56 4.42 2.26
N ASP A 66 -2.93 5.58 2.07
CA ASP A 66 -1.65 5.94 2.70
C ASP A 66 -1.68 5.81 4.22
N VAL A 67 -2.80 6.18 4.85
CA VAL A 67 -2.97 6.01 6.30
C VAL A 67 -2.98 4.54 6.71
N LEU A 68 -3.70 3.69 5.97
CA LEU A 68 -3.73 2.26 6.22
C LEU A 68 -2.33 1.65 6.05
N GLU A 69 -1.68 1.97 4.94
CA GLU A 69 -0.33 1.49 4.61
C GLU A 69 0.69 1.84 5.68
N LYS A 70 0.72 3.10 6.12
CA LYS A 70 1.60 3.56 7.20
C LYS A 70 1.31 2.92 8.55
N ARG A 71 0.03 2.68 8.87
CA ARG A 71 -0.35 2.03 10.12
C ARG A 71 0.02 0.56 10.15
N VAL A 72 -0.24 -0.17 9.06
CA VAL A 72 0.15 -1.58 8.95
C VAL A 72 1.67 -1.71 9.00
N ALA A 73 2.41 -0.89 8.26
CA ALA A 73 3.87 -0.87 8.34
C ALA A 73 4.36 -0.61 9.78
N ALA A 74 3.72 0.31 10.50
CA ALA A 74 4.09 0.60 11.89
C ALA A 74 3.78 -0.55 12.87
N ILE A 75 2.68 -1.28 12.67
CA ILE A 75 2.31 -2.45 13.48
C ILE A 75 3.28 -3.60 13.24
N GLU A 76 3.58 -3.87 11.98
CA GLU A 76 4.47 -4.95 11.56
C GLU A 76 5.96 -4.61 11.67
N ASN A 77 6.29 -3.40 12.15
CA ASN A 77 7.66 -2.88 12.18
C ASN A 77 8.35 -2.96 10.80
N GLY A 78 7.56 -2.80 9.73
CA GLY A 78 8.00 -2.79 8.34
C GLY A 78 8.44 -1.41 7.89
N LEU A 79 9.22 -1.38 6.81
CA LEU A 79 9.66 -0.13 6.19
C LEU A 79 8.51 0.60 5.47
N ALA A 80 7.70 -0.17 4.78
CA ALA A 80 6.55 0.31 4.01
C ALA A 80 5.50 -0.80 3.85
N CYS A 81 4.30 -0.42 3.39
CA CYS A 81 3.23 -1.33 3.05
C CYS A 81 2.56 -0.84 1.78
N VAL A 82 2.00 -1.75 1.01
CA VAL A 82 1.18 -1.46 -0.18
C VAL A 82 -0.15 -2.17 -0.04
N THR A 83 -1.23 -1.44 -0.19
CA THR A 83 -2.59 -2.02 -0.24
C THR A 83 -2.95 -2.39 -1.68
N VAL A 84 -3.54 -3.56 -1.83
CA VAL A 84 -3.98 -4.09 -3.12
C VAL A 84 -5.42 -4.59 -3.04
N GLY A 85 -6.04 -4.83 -4.18
CA GLY A 85 -7.46 -5.15 -4.28
C GLY A 85 -7.86 -6.54 -3.76
N SER A 86 -6.91 -7.44 -3.49
CA SER A 86 -7.19 -8.78 -2.95
C SER A 86 -5.96 -9.39 -2.30
N GLY A 87 -6.17 -10.36 -1.40
CA GLY A 87 -5.08 -11.13 -0.80
C GLY A 87 -4.28 -11.94 -1.83
N GLN A 88 -4.91 -12.41 -2.89
CA GLN A 88 -4.21 -13.09 -3.99
C GLN A 88 -3.27 -12.16 -4.74
N ALA A 89 -3.71 -10.93 -5.02
CA ALA A 89 -2.84 -9.91 -5.60
C ALA A 89 -1.65 -9.61 -4.69
N ALA A 90 -1.88 -9.51 -3.39
CA ALA A 90 -0.81 -9.31 -2.40
C ALA A 90 0.22 -10.45 -2.42
N SER A 91 -0.25 -11.70 -2.40
CA SER A 91 0.64 -12.88 -2.48
C SER A 91 1.43 -12.92 -3.79
N THR A 92 0.76 -12.64 -4.92
CA THR A 92 1.40 -12.59 -6.23
C THR A 92 2.48 -11.52 -6.28
N PHE A 93 2.19 -10.30 -5.83
CA PHE A 93 3.20 -9.24 -5.82
C PHE A 93 4.36 -9.51 -4.86
N ALA A 94 4.09 -10.13 -3.71
CA ALA A 94 5.16 -10.53 -2.78
C ALA A 94 6.12 -11.53 -3.45
N ILE A 95 5.60 -12.52 -4.17
CA ILE A 95 6.42 -13.52 -4.88
C ILE A 95 7.18 -12.85 -6.03
N LEU A 96 6.49 -12.13 -6.92
CA LEU A 96 7.08 -11.48 -8.08
C LEU A 96 8.11 -10.40 -7.75
N ASN A 97 8.05 -9.85 -6.53
CA ASN A 97 9.05 -8.89 -6.07
C ASN A 97 10.42 -9.52 -5.80
N VAL A 98 10.47 -10.81 -5.49
CA VAL A 98 11.71 -11.52 -5.11
C VAL A 98 12.06 -12.68 -6.06
N CYS A 99 11.12 -13.15 -6.87
CA CYS A 99 11.28 -14.26 -7.81
C CYS A 99 10.95 -13.84 -9.24
N GLN A 100 11.72 -14.33 -10.18
CA GLN A 100 11.51 -14.14 -11.61
C GLN A 100 11.19 -15.48 -12.31
N SER A 101 10.83 -15.44 -13.58
CA SER A 101 10.60 -16.66 -14.36
C SER A 101 11.86 -17.55 -14.37
N GLY A 102 11.71 -18.79 -13.94
CA GLY A 102 12.80 -19.75 -13.79
C GLY A 102 13.32 -19.89 -12.36
N ASP A 103 12.96 -19.01 -11.44
CA ASP A 103 13.30 -19.14 -10.04
C ASP A 103 12.37 -20.14 -9.33
N ASN A 104 12.83 -20.63 -8.19
CA ASN A 104 12.08 -21.55 -7.34
C ASN A 104 11.84 -20.92 -5.96
N PHE A 105 10.70 -21.20 -5.36
CA PHE A 105 10.40 -20.87 -3.99
C PHE A 105 9.76 -22.05 -3.25
N VAL A 106 9.88 -22.07 -1.93
CA VAL A 106 9.28 -23.08 -1.07
C VAL A 106 8.14 -22.44 -0.29
N SER A 107 6.99 -23.10 -0.27
CA SER A 107 5.82 -22.63 0.47
C SER A 107 5.16 -23.76 1.26
N SER A 108 4.28 -23.40 2.20
CA SER A 108 3.37 -24.36 2.85
C SER A 108 2.37 -24.90 1.82
N THR A 109 1.88 -26.12 2.06
CA THR A 109 0.73 -26.68 1.33
C THR A 109 -0.61 -26.11 1.83
N ASP A 110 -0.64 -25.47 3.00
CA ASP A 110 -1.84 -24.89 3.61
C ASP A 110 -2.09 -23.45 3.11
N LEU A 111 -2.00 -23.28 1.81
CA LEU A 111 -2.34 -22.02 1.15
C LEU A 111 -3.84 -21.96 0.83
N TYR A 112 -4.38 -20.74 0.78
CA TYR A 112 -5.71 -20.52 0.23
C TYR A 112 -5.80 -21.12 -1.17
N GLY A 113 -6.89 -21.87 -1.46
CA GLY A 113 -7.02 -22.66 -2.69
C GLY A 113 -6.79 -21.89 -3.99
N GLY A 114 -7.14 -20.60 -4.03
CA GLY A 114 -6.82 -19.71 -5.14
C GLY A 114 -5.32 -19.47 -5.34
N CYS A 115 -4.53 -19.45 -4.27
CA CYS A 115 -3.08 -19.30 -4.38
C CYS A 115 -2.43 -20.52 -5.04
N LEU A 116 -2.93 -21.72 -4.75
CA LEU A 116 -2.46 -22.97 -5.39
C LEU A 116 -2.69 -22.96 -6.89
N LEU A 117 -3.84 -22.43 -7.35
CA LEU A 117 -4.15 -22.34 -8.78
C LEU A 117 -3.23 -21.37 -9.54
N TYR A 118 -2.75 -20.31 -8.87
CA TYR A 118 -1.83 -19.34 -9.49
C TYR A 118 -0.39 -19.82 -9.54
N THR A 119 0.00 -20.73 -8.66
CA THR A 119 1.38 -21.25 -8.57
C THR A 119 1.56 -22.61 -9.21
N SER A 120 0.46 -23.29 -9.57
CA SER A 120 0.50 -24.55 -10.31
C SER A 120 0.62 -24.30 -11.81
N PRO A 121 1.32 -25.17 -12.57
CA PRO A 121 1.35 -25.09 -14.02
C PRO A 121 -0.08 -25.07 -14.57
N SER A 122 -0.32 -24.18 -15.51
CA SER A 122 -1.62 -24.14 -16.20
C SER A 122 -1.85 -25.46 -16.93
N PRO A 123 -3.06 -26.03 -16.89
CA PRO A 123 -3.38 -27.20 -17.72
C PRO A 123 -3.24 -26.97 -19.23
N ARG A 124 -2.90 -25.75 -19.64
CA ARG A 124 -2.68 -25.35 -21.03
C ARG A 124 -1.21 -25.28 -21.42
N ASP A 125 -0.30 -25.44 -20.47
CA ASP A 125 1.15 -25.55 -20.64
C ASP A 125 1.54 -27.06 -20.65
#